data_27846d6965650bacc4c557d46fbac97d
#
_entry.id   27846d6965650bacc4c557d46fbac97d
#
_cell.length_a   1.000
_cell.length_b   1.000
_cell.length_c   1.000
_cell.angle_alpha   90.00
_cell.angle_beta   90.00
_cell.angle_gamma   90.00
#
_symmetry.space_group_name_H-M   'P 1'
#
loop_
_entity.id
_entity.type
_entity.pdbx_description
1 polymer ?
#
loop_
_entity_poly.entity_id
_entity_poly.type
_entity_poly.pdbx_seq_one_letter_code
_entity_poly.pdbx_strand_id
1 'polypeptide(L)'
;TRRDLQLTAREAGRPWDSGKNVEASAPLGLIHPVDEVGHLSAGAIRLLVNEVIKQDADLADLIWSVPEVISILSTLWTLQPGDLIFTGTPAGVGPIVTGDVVRVEIEGLTPLTVTVGPAA
;
A
#
# COMPACT_ATOMS: atom_id res chain seq x y z
N THR A 1 -3.49 -1.34 9.10
CA THR A 1 -2.54 -1.40 10.23
C THR A 1 -3.26 -1.15 11.54
N ARG A 2 -3.08 -2.05 12.47
CA ARG A 2 -3.45 -1.85 13.89
C ARG A 2 -2.37 -0.97 14.53
N ARG A 3 -2.56 0.35 14.44
CA ARG A 3 -1.56 1.33 14.89
C ARG A 3 -1.30 1.24 16.39
N ASP A 4 -2.31 0.90 17.17
CA ASP A 4 -2.24 0.63 18.62
C ASP A 4 -1.21 -0.47 18.92
N LEU A 5 -1.32 -1.62 18.26
CA LEU A 5 -0.39 -2.75 18.43
C LEU A 5 1.01 -2.42 17.93
N GLN A 6 1.11 -1.68 16.80
CA GLN A 6 2.41 -1.23 16.28
C GLN A 6 3.13 -0.32 17.28
N LEU A 7 2.43 0.63 17.90
CA LEU A 7 3.01 1.54 18.89
C LEU A 7 3.49 0.78 20.13
N THR A 8 2.66 -0.12 20.66
CA THR A 8 3.05 -0.99 21.79
C THR A 8 4.29 -1.82 21.48
N ALA A 9 4.37 -2.41 20.28
CA ALA A 9 5.54 -3.17 19.85
C ALA A 9 6.78 -2.29 19.72
N ARG A 10 6.63 -1.08 19.15
CA ARG A 10 7.71 -0.10 19.00
C ARG A 10 8.29 0.31 20.35
N GLU A 11 7.45 0.65 21.31
CA GLU A 11 7.86 1.04 22.67
C GLU A 11 8.62 -0.07 23.39
N ALA A 12 8.23 -1.32 23.14
CA ALA A 12 8.87 -2.50 23.70
C ALA A 12 10.08 -3.02 22.89
N GLY A 13 10.47 -2.35 21.80
CA GLY A 13 11.56 -2.77 20.90
C GLY A 13 11.28 -4.13 20.22
N ARG A 14 10.01 -4.47 19.98
CA ARG A 14 9.57 -5.73 19.37
C ARG A 14 9.25 -5.57 17.88
N PRO A 15 9.26 -6.67 17.09
CA PRO A 15 8.77 -6.66 15.71
C PRO A 15 7.32 -6.15 15.61
N TRP A 16 6.97 -5.54 14.48
CA TRP A 16 5.66 -4.89 14.26
C TRP A 16 4.62 -5.82 13.64
N ASP A 17 4.94 -7.10 13.46
CA ASP A 17 4.10 -8.07 12.73
C ASP A 17 2.67 -8.11 13.24
N SER A 18 2.46 -8.13 14.56
CA SER A 18 1.13 -8.12 15.16
C SER A 18 0.28 -6.89 14.82
N GLY A 19 0.93 -5.78 14.46
CA GLY A 19 0.26 -4.56 14.01
C GLY A 19 0.11 -4.45 12.50
N LYS A 20 0.85 -5.27 11.74
CA LYS A 20 0.90 -5.22 10.27
C LYS A 20 0.18 -6.39 9.61
N ASN A 21 0.31 -7.59 10.16
CA ASN A 21 -0.28 -8.83 9.64
C ASN A 21 -1.65 -9.06 10.28
N VAL A 22 -2.64 -8.28 9.85
CA VAL A 22 -4.02 -8.43 10.30
C VAL A 22 -4.90 -8.84 9.12
N GLU A 23 -6.01 -9.49 9.43
CA GLU A 23 -6.95 -9.95 8.43
C GLU A 23 -7.49 -8.79 7.59
N ALA A 24 -7.72 -9.03 6.29
CA ALA A 24 -8.20 -8.05 5.33
C ALA A 24 -7.37 -6.74 5.24
N SER A 25 -6.08 -6.78 5.59
CA SER A 25 -5.21 -5.58 5.62
C SER A 25 -4.49 -5.27 4.31
N ALA A 26 -4.62 -6.10 3.30
CA ALA A 26 -3.97 -5.95 2.00
C ALA A 26 -4.98 -6.02 0.84
N PRO A 27 -5.87 -5.04 0.69
CA PRO A 27 -6.82 -5.01 -0.42
C PRO A 27 -6.07 -4.89 -1.75
N LEU A 28 -6.50 -5.68 -2.74
CA LEU A 28 -5.96 -5.69 -4.09
C LEU A 28 -7.03 -5.28 -5.09
N GLY A 29 -6.63 -4.48 -6.07
CA GLY A 29 -7.43 -4.15 -7.24
C GLY A 29 -7.03 -5.01 -8.45
N LEU A 30 -7.40 -4.52 -9.64
CA LEU A 30 -7.02 -5.12 -10.89
C LEU A 30 -5.49 -5.02 -11.07
N ILE A 31 -4.87 -6.13 -11.47
CA ILE A 31 -3.46 -6.15 -11.87
C ILE A 31 -3.38 -5.86 -13.36
N HIS A 32 -2.58 -4.87 -13.74
CA HIS A 32 -2.35 -4.49 -15.12
C HIS A 32 -1.01 -5.08 -15.59
N PRO A 33 -0.99 -5.87 -16.66
CA PRO A 33 0.25 -6.34 -17.26
C PRO A 33 1.14 -5.20 -17.73
N VAL A 34 2.46 -5.35 -17.56
CA VAL A 34 3.43 -4.30 -17.91
C VAL A 34 3.46 -4.01 -19.41
N ASP A 35 3.13 -4.96 -20.26
CA ASP A 35 3.02 -4.78 -21.70
C ASP A 35 1.79 -3.95 -22.13
N GLU A 36 0.80 -3.77 -21.22
CA GLU A 36 -0.36 -2.90 -21.45
C GLU A 36 -0.12 -1.46 -20.97
N VAL A 37 0.50 -1.31 -19.79
CA VAL A 37 0.62 0.00 -19.11
C VAL A 37 2.05 0.54 -19.03
N GLY A 38 3.05 -0.27 -19.38
CA GLY A 38 4.46 0.07 -19.26
C GLY A 38 4.98 0.01 -17.81
N HIS A 39 6.24 0.40 -17.64
CA HIS A 39 6.86 0.55 -16.31
C HIS A 39 6.58 1.94 -15.78
N LEU A 40 5.65 2.05 -14.85
CA LEU A 40 5.30 3.32 -14.21
C LEU A 40 6.41 3.75 -13.25
N SER A 41 7.03 4.90 -13.50
CA SER A 41 8.10 5.48 -12.68
C SER A 41 7.80 6.90 -12.21
N ALA A 42 6.71 7.48 -12.71
CA ALA A 42 6.20 8.80 -12.34
C ALA A 42 4.69 8.81 -12.54
N GLY A 43 4.01 9.81 -12.01
CA GLY A 43 2.57 9.99 -12.11
C GLY A 43 1.90 10.06 -10.75
N ALA A 44 0.73 10.68 -10.72
CA ALA A 44 0.01 10.92 -9.49
C ALA A 44 -0.42 9.61 -8.81
N ILE A 45 -0.20 9.52 -7.49
CA ILE A 45 -0.78 8.51 -6.60
C ILE A 45 -1.56 9.21 -5.49
N ARG A 46 -2.85 8.90 -5.36
CA ARG A 46 -3.76 9.53 -4.41
C ARG A 46 -4.56 8.53 -3.62
N LEU A 47 -4.86 8.89 -2.37
CA LEU A 47 -5.84 8.18 -1.57
C LEU A 47 -6.86 9.18 -1.04
N LEU A 48 -8.14 8.84 -1.24
CA LEU A 48 -9.27 9.60 -0.74
C LEU A 48 -10.00 8.76 0.32
N VAL A 49 -10.51 9.43 1.34
CA VAL A 49 -11.47 8.85 2.29
C VAL A 49 -12.73 9.70 2.25
N ASN A 50 -13.85 9.08 1.89
CA ASN A 50 -15.14 9.78 1.70
C ASN A 50 -15.00 11.01 0.79
N GLU A 51 -14.37 10.82 -0.37
CA GLU A 51 -14.08 11.85 -1.39
C GLU A 51 -13.11 12.97 -0.93
N VAL A 52 -12.55 12.89 0.28
CA VAL A 52 -11.55 13.85 0.76
C VAL A 52 -10.15 13.30 0.56
N ILE A 53 -9.31 14.00 -0.18
CA ILE A 53 -7.91 13.63 -0.41
C ILE A 53 -7.17 13.60 0.94
N LYS A 54 -6.58 12.46 1.27
CA LYS A 54 -5.77 12.24 2.46
C LYS A 54 -4.29 12.06 2.13
N GLN A 55 -3.99 11.46 0.99
CA GLN A 55 -2.63 11.30 0.48
C GLN A 55 -2.61 11.77 -0.97
N ASP A 56 -1.60 12.56 -1.33
CA ASP A 56 -1.34 13.07 -2.68
C ASP A 56 0.17 13.14 -2.88
N ALA A 57 0.69 12.36 -3.84
CA ALA A 57 2.11 12.22 -4.10
C ALA A 57 2.35 11.82 -5.55
N ASP A 58 3.60 11.69 -5.93
CA ASP A 58 4.02 11.16 -7.23
C ASP A 58 4.77 9.84 -7.06
N LEU A 59 4.65 8.94 -8.02
CA LEU A 59 5.41 7.68 -8.03
C LEU A 59 6.92 7.93 -8.06
N ALA A 60 7.37 9.07 -8.59
CA ALA A 60 8.77 9.47 -8.60
C ALA A 60 9.31 9.80 -7.18
N ASP A 61 8.45 9.96 -6.18
CA ASP A 61 8.85 10.20 -4.78
C ASP A 61 9.33 8.91 -4.08
N LEU A 62 9.23 7.76 -4.72
CA LEU A 62 9.76 6.50 -4.18
C LEU A 62 11.26 6.62 -3.93
N ILE A 63 11.71 6.33 -2.69
CA ILE A 63 13.14 6.32 -2.32
C ILE A 63 13.89 5.25 -3.12
N TRP A 64 13.28 4.08 -3.30
CA TRP A 64 13.76 2.98 -4.11
C TRP A 64 12.77 2.76 -5.26
N SER A 65 13.25 2.76 -6.47
CA SER A 65 12.43 2.41 -7.63
C SER A 65 11.95 0.95 -7.56
N VAL A 66 10.87 0.63 -8.24
CA VAL A 66 10.36 -0.75 -8.31
C VAL A 66 11.42 -1.75 -8.77
N PRO A 67 12.24 -1.49 -9.82
CA PRO A 67 13.32 -2.39 -10.20
C PRO A 67 14.37 -2.59 -9.10
N GLU A 68 14.73 -1.55 -8.35
CA GLU A 68 15.68 -1.66 -7.24
C GLU A 68 15.12 -2.51 -6.10
N VAL A 69 13.84 -2.31 -5.75
CA VAL A 69 13.16 -3.14 -4.74
C VAL A 69 13.18 -4.61 -5.15
N ILE A 70 12.82 -4.93 -6.40
CA ILE A 70 12.85 -6.30 -6.92
C ILE A 70 14.26 -6.88 -6.88
N SER A 71 15.25 -6.11 -7.31
CA SER A 71 16.67 -6.52 -7.31
C SER A 71 17.16 -6.88 -5.92
N ILE A 72 16.84 -6.06 -4.90
CA ILE A 72 17.24 -6.31 -3.51
C ILE A 72 16.49 -7.52 -2.95
N LEU A 73 15.17 -7.60 -3.12
CA LEU A 73 14.37 -8.73 -2.62
C LEU A 73 14.85 -10.05 -3.19
N SER A 74 15.22 -10.09 -4.47
CA SER A 74 15.71 -11.31 -5.12
C SER A 74 17.05 -11.83 -4.57
N THR A 75 17.80 -11.01 -3.83
CA THR A 75 19.00 -11.47 -3.10
C THR A 75 18.66 -12.20 -1.80
N LEU A 76 17.45 -12.01 -1.26
CA LEU A 76 17.00 -12.55 0.00
C LEU A 76 16.02 -13.72 -0.17
N TRP A 77 15.18 -13.64 -1.21
CA TRP A 77 14.15 -14.65 -1.51
C TRP A 77 14.12 -15.00 -3.00
N THR A 78 13.78 -16.23 -3.31
CA THR A 78 13.44 -16.64 -4.68
C THR A 78 12.03 -16.18 -4.99
N LEU A 79 11.90 -15.06 -5.72
CA LEU A 79 10.61 -14.54 -6.14
C LEU A 79 9.92 -15.49 -7.11
N GLN A 80 8.62 -15.70 -6.93
CA GLN A 80 7.80 -16.61 -7.72
C GLN A 80 6.67 -15.85 -8.45
N PRO A 81 6.16 -16.37 -9.57
CA PRO A 81 4.94 -15.84 -10.17
C PRO A 81 3.79 -15.84 -9.15
N GLY A 82 3.15 -14.69 -8.99
CA GLY A 82 2.08 -14.49 -8.01
C GLY A 82 2.52 -13.81 -6.72
N ASP A 83 3.82 -13.61 -6.49
CA ASP A 83 4.30 -12.82 -5.36
C ASP A 83 3.85 -11.36 -5.51
N LEU A 84 3.42 -10.77 -4.39
CA LEU A 84 2.97 -9.40 -4.32
C LEU A 84 3.96 -8.57 -3.50
N ILE A 85 4.38 -7.43 -4.04
CA ILE A 85 5.29 -6.52 -3.39
C ILE A 85 4.56 -5.20 -3.10
N PHE A 86 4.40 -4.88 -1.81
CA PHE A 86 3.84 -3.62 -1.37
C PHE A 86 4.99 -2.64 -1.10
N THR A 87 5.08 -1.61 -1.91
CA THR A 87 6.22 -0.67 -1.93
C THR A 87 6.12 0.47 -0.92
N GLY A 88 5.14 0.43 -0.03
CA GLY A 88 4.97 1.43 1.02
C GLY A 88 3.86 2.44 0.72
N THR A 89 3.84 3.53 1.46
CA THR A 89 2.81 4.56 1.37
C THR A 89 3.42 5.96 1.55
N PRO A 90 2.92 6.98 0.84
CA PRO A 90 3.37 8.36 1.04
C PRO A 90 2.84 8.96 2.35
N ALA A 91 3.19 10.22 2.61
CA ALA A 91 2.68 11.00 3.73
C ALA A 91 1.14 11.10 3.72
N GLY A 92 0.53 11.43 4.87
CA GLY A 92 -0.92 11.63 5.00
C GLY A 92 -1.67 10.42 5.55
N VAL A 93 -0.96 9.42 6.12
CA VAL A 93 -1.62 8.30 6.81
C VAL A 93 -2.48 8.80 7.97
N GLY A 94 -3.66 8.20 8.16
CA GLY A 94 -4.59 8.58 9.20
C GLY A 94 -5.53 7.43 9.56
N PRO A 95 -6.38 7.61 10.59
CA PRO A 95 -7.37 6.63 10.96
C PRO A 95 -8.47 6.52 9.92
N ILE A 96 -9.00 5.32 9.79
CA ILE A 96 -10.24 5.01 9.06
C ILE A 96 -11.18 4.27 10.01
N VAL A 97 -12.47 4.43 9.82
CA VAL A 97 -13.51 3.82 10.67
C VAL A 97 -14.50 3.03 9.82
N THR A 98 -15.25 2.16 10.46
CA THR A 98 -16.33 1.40 9.80
C THR A 98 -17.27 2.34 9.05
N GLY A 99 -17.55 2.00 7.80
CA GLY A 99 -18.38 2.77 6.88
C GLY A 99 -17.61 3.74 5.98
N ASP A 100 -16.34 4.03 6.26
CA ASP A 100 -15.53 4.85 5.38
C ASP A 100 -15.35 4.18 4.00
N VAL A 101 -15.44 4.99 2.96
CA VAL A 101 -15.11 4.60 1.58
C VAL A 101 -13.71 5.11 1.25
N VAL A 102 -12.78 4.18 1.09
CA VAL A 102 -11.39 4.48 0.72
C VAL A 102 -11.24 4.24 -0.78
N ARG A 103 -10.77 5.26 -1.50
CA ARG A 103 -10.48 5.17 -2.93
C ARG A 103 -9.00 5.47 -3.16
N VAL A 104 -8.34 4.58 -3.89
CA VAL A 104 -6.95 4.74 -4.30
C VAL A 104 -6.90 4.91 -5.81
N GLU A 105 -6.19 5.92 -6.24
CA GLU A 105 -5.99 6.27 -7.64
C GLU A 105 -4.49 6.31 -7.95
N ILE A 106 -4.10 5.67 -9.03
CA ILE A 106 -2.76 5.78 -9.61
C ILE A 106 -2.96 6.14 -11.08
N GLU A 107 -2.27 7.17 -11.54
CA GLU A 107 -2.34 7.61 -12.92
C GLU A 107 -2.01 6.46 -13.88
N GLY A 108 -2.88 6.23 -14.86
CA GLY A 108 -2.76 5.14 -15.82
C GLY A 108 -3.28 3.77 -15.35
N LEU A 109 -3.75 3.63 -14.10
CA LEU A 109 -4.30 2.38 -13.58
C LEU A 109 -5.78 2.51 -13.20
N THR A 110 -6.46 1.37 -13.11
CA THR A 110 -7.84 1.33 -12.64
C THR A 110 -7.91 1.65 -11.14
N PRO A 111 -8.73 2.61 -10.70
CA PRO A 111 -8.88 2.91 -9.29
C PRO A 111 -9.38 1.71 -8.47
N LEU A 112 -8.90 1.60 -7.24
CA LEU A 112 -9.40 0.65 -6.25
C LEU A 112 -10.30 1.37 -5.25
N THR A 113 -11.50 0.86 -5.03
CA THR A 113 -12.41 1.37 -3.98
C THR A 113 -12.73 0.27 -2.99
N VAL A 114 -12.60 0.57 -1.72
CA VAL A 114 -12.85 -0.35 -0.60
C VAL A 114 -13.74 0.34 0.43
N THR A 115 -14.77 -0.35 0.92
CA THR A 115 -15.56 0.10 2.07
C THR A 115 -15.03 -0.58 3.34
N VAL A 116 -14.76 0.20 4.37
CA VAL A 116 -14.28 -0.31 5.66
C VAL A 116 -15.41 -1.03 6.38
N GLY A 117 -15.25 -2.33 6.59
CA GLY A 117 -16.20 -3.17 7.32
C GLY A 117 -16.12 -2.99 8.86
N PRO A 118 -17.00 -3.66 9.60
CA PRO A 118 -16.89 -3.73 11.06
C PRO A 118 -15.59 -4.44 11.44
N ALA A 119 -15.12 -4.16 12.67
CA ALA A 119 -14.01 -4.92 13.24
C ALA A 119 -14.41 -6.39 13.38
N ALA A 120 -13.52 -7.30 13.02
CA ALA A 120 -13.67 -8.73 13.23
C ALA A 120 -13.51 -9.10 14.70
#